data_d1d13f03c579b64c43132d819c4b3d3c
#
_entry.id   d1d13f03c579b64c43132d819c4b3d3c
#
_cell.length_a   1.000
_cell.length_b   1.000
_cell.length_c   1.000
_cell.angle_alpha   90.00
_cell.angle_beta   90.00
_cell.angle_gamma   90.00
#
_symmetry.space_group_name_H-M   'P 1'
#
loop_
_entity.id
_entity.type
_entity.pdbx_description
1 polymer ?
#
loop_
_entity_poly.entity_id
_entity_poly.type
_entity_poly.pdbx_seq_one_letter_code
_entity_poly.pdbx_strand_id
1 'polypeptide(L)'
;CIRDSSVPDFWMGILLIGLFSTALGWLPSAGYQPFADDPLGWLEHLVLPAITVGVVTGAIMTRYVRSSVLDVVNAPFVTTAESKGLSTKRVLLDHVGRNALVPVLTISGIQFAGLLGGVIVVEVVFAWPGLGLLVYDSVAARDYPVLQGAILLIAVIFLVVNLVVDILYAVIDPRIRLS
;
A
#
# COMPACT_ATOMS: atom_id res chain seq x y z
N CYS A 1 -5.20 -16.83 -14.30
CA CYS A 1 -5.47 -15.87 -13.25
C CYS A 1 -5.11 -14.42 -13.62
N ILE A 2 -5.53 -14.01 -14.82
CA ILE A 2 -5.33 -12.63 -15.34
C ILE A 2 -6.53 -11.74 -14.94
N ARG A 3 -7.53 -12.28 -14.24
CA ARG A 3 -8.84 -11.66 -14.05
C ARG A 3 -8.93 -10.67 -12.87
N ASP A 4 -7.99 -10.70 -11.93
CA ASP A 4 -8.12 -9.96 -10.66
C ASP A 4 -7.37 -8.62 -10.62
N SER A 5 -6.55 -8.31 -11.64
CA SER A 5 -5.82 -7.04 -11.74
C SER A 5 -6.44 -6.02 -12.69
N SER A 6 -7.67 -6.27 -13.15
CA SER A 6 -8.32 -5.46 -14.19
C SER A 6 -9.37 -4.48 -13.63
N VAL A 7 -9.56 -4.44 -12.31
CA VAL A 7 -10.50 -3.50 -11.69
C VAL A 7 -9.72 -2.27 -11.25
N PRO A 8 -9.97 -1.09 -11.85
CA PRO A 8 -9.33 0.13 -11.42
C PRO A 8 -9.78 0.51 -9.99
N ASP A 9 -8.86 1.07 -9.19
CA ASP A 9 -9.12 1.44 -7.79
C ASP A 9 -10.33 2.37 -7.64
N PHE A 10 -10.45 3.35 -8.52
CA PHE A 10 -11.56 4.28 -8.51
C PHE A 10 -12.92 3.62 -8.77
N TRP A 11 -12.96 2.57 -9.58
CA TRP A 11 -14.18 1.84 -9.87
C TRP A 11 -14.68 1.09 -8.61
N MET A 12 -13.76 0.50 -7.85
CA MET A 12 -14.07 -0.07 -6.54
C MET A 12 -14.62 1.00 -5.59
N GLY A 13 -14.01 2.19 -5.56
CA GLY A 13 -14.50 3.32 -4.75
C GLY A 13 -15.93 3.72 -5.11
N ILE A 14 -16.23 3.85 -6.40
CA ILE A 14 -17.60 4.19 -6.87
C ILE A 14 -18.62 3.12 -6.48
N LEU A 15 -18.27 1.84 -6.60
CA LEU A 15 -19.15 0.74 -6.17
C LEU A 15 -19.40 0.76 -4.66
N LEU A 16 -18.38 1.03 -3.85
CA LEU A 16 -18.52 1.13 -2.41
C LEU A 16 -19.39 2.33 -2.01
N ILE A 17 -19.23 3.47 -2.66
CA ILE A 17 -20.12 4.63 -2.47
C ILE A 17 -21.57 4.24 -2.83
N GLY A 18 -21.78 3.64 -3.99
CA GLY A 18 -23.12 3.21 -4.43
C GLY A 18 -23.80 2.28 -3.44
N LEU A 19 -23.04 1.31 -2.89
CA LEU A 19 -23.58 0.33 -1.96
C LEU A 19 -23.75 0.90 -0.54
N PHE A 20 -22.68 1.41 0.06
CA PHE A 20 -22.69 1.76 1.49
C PHE A 20 -23.23 3.15 1.77
N SER A 21 -23.09 4.09 0.84
CA SER A 21 -23.59 5.44 1.02
C SER A 21 -24.99 5.61 0.41
N THR A 22 -25.15 5.24 -0.88
CA THR A 22 -26.42 5.52 -1.58
C THR A 22 -27.51 4.50 -1.27
N ALA A 23 -27.20 3.19 -1.28
CA ALA A 23 -28.20 2.16 -1.08
C ALA A 23 -28.51 1.88 0.40
N LEU A 24 -27.47 1.80 1.26
CA LEU A 24 -27.61 1.46 2.67
C LEU A 24 -27.66 2.69 3.59
N GLY A 25 -27.13 3.83 3.16
CA GLY A 25 -27.09 5.06 3.97
C GLY A 25 -26.23 4.93 5.24
N TRP A 26 -25.26 4.02 5.27
CA TRP A 26 -24.45 3.75 6.47
C TRP A 26 -23.25 4.68 6.61
N LEU A 27 -22.64 5.09 5.48
CA LEU A 27 -21.42 5.86 5.44
C LEU A 27 -21.56 7.05 4.50
N PRO A 28 -20.85 8.15 4.74
CA PRO A 28 -20.86 9.32 3.85
C PRO A 28 -20.22 8.96 2.50
N SER A 29 -20.74 9.58 1.43
CA SER A 29 -20.26 9.33 0.06
C SER A 29 -18.92 10.01 -0.23
N ALA A 30 -18.72 11.21 0.32
CA ALA A 30 -17.55 12.04 0.07
C ALA A 30 -17.47 13.16 1.12
N GLY A 31 -16.34 13.84 1.19
CA GLY A 31 -16.10 14.94 2.09
C GLY A 31 -15.10 14.61 3.19
N TYR A 32 -14.86 15.60 4.03
CA TYR A 32 -13.91 15.51 5.14
C TYR A 32 -14.47 16.19 6.39
N GLN A 33 -14.37 15.52 7.51
CA GLN A 33 -14.63 16.10 8.85
C GLN A 33 -13.30 16.22 9.58
N PRO A 34 -12.95 17.37 10.17
CA PRO A 34 -11.74 17.49 10.99
C PRO A 34 -11.82 16.59 12.22
N PHE A 35 -10.75 15.86 12.48
CA PHE A 35 -10.66 14.97 13.67
C PHE A 35 -10.88 15.72 15.00
N ALA A 36 -10.44 16.99 15.05
CA ALA A 36 -10.55 17.81 16.24
C ALA A 36 -12.01 18.19 16.59
N ASP A 37 -12.88 18.29 15.61
CA ASP A 37 -14.28 18.71 15.78
C ASP A 37 -15.20 17.51 16.02
N ASP A 38 -15.03 16.44 15.23
CA ASP A 38 -15.81 15.20 15.32
C ASP A 38 -14.96 13.98 14.95
N PRO A 39 -14.36 13.31 15.94
CA PRO A 39 -13.55 12.10 15.69
C PRO A 39 -14.34 10.95 15.05
N LEU A 40 -15.62 10.80 15.38
CA LEU A 40 -16.46 9.75 14.83
C LEU A 40 -16.81 10.02 13.37
N GLY A 41 -17.22 11.23 13.06
CA GLY A 41 -17.48 11.67 11.69
C GLY A 41 -16.20 11.57 10.83
N TRP A 42 -15.04 11.90 11.38
CA TRP A 42 -13.75 11.69 10.68
C TRP A 42 -13.52 10.22 10.32
N LEU A 43 -13.78 9.30 11.26
CA LEU A 43 -13.67 7.85 11.00
C LEU A 43 -14.66 7.39 9.93
N GLU A 44 -15.92 7.83 9.99
CA GLU A 44 -16.94 7.45 9.00
C GLU A 44 -16.53 7.86 7.58
N HIS A 45 -15.97 9.06 7.40
CA HIS A 45 -15.48 9.52 6.09
C HIS A 45 -14.21 8.79 5.64
N LEU A 46 -13.38 8.28 6.57
CA LEU A 46 -12.15 7.54 6.26
C LEU A 46 -12.40 6.09 5.82
N VAL A 47 -13.48 5.45 6.28
CA VAL A 47 -13.72 4.00 6.08
C VAL A 47 -13.74 3.63 4.60
N LEU A 48 -14.53 4.31 3.77
CA LEU A 48 -14.66 3.95 2.35
C LEU A 48 -13.37 4.19 1.55
N PRO A 49 -12.67 5.33 1.66
CA PRO A 49 -11.37 5.53 1.03
C PRO A 49 -10.34 4.48 1.47
N ALA A 50 -10.26 4.20 2.78
CA ALA A 50 -9.31 3.23 3.33
C ALA A 50 -9.59 1.80 2.82
N ILE A 51 -10.84 1.37 2.74
CA ILE A 51 -11.21 0.07 2.19
C ILE A 51 -10.88 0.02 0.69
N THR A 52 -11.17 1.08 -0.06
CA THR A 52 -10.89 1.15 -1.50
C THR A 52 -9.41 0.90 -1.79
N VAL A 53 -8.54 1.64 -1.13
CA VAL A 53 -7.07 1.51 -1.29
C VAL A 53 -6.57 0.19 -0.68
N GLY A 54 -7.05 -0.14 0.52
CA GLY A 54 -6.60 -1.30 1.29
C GLY A 54 -6.93 -2.63 0.63
N VAL A 55 -8.10 -2.80 0.04
CA VAL A 55 -8.48 -4.06 -0.64
C VAL A 55 -7.61 -4.31 -1.86
N VAL A 56 -7.41 -3.31 -2.71
CA VAL A 56 -6.60 -3.45 -3.93
C VAL A 56 -5.13 -3.71 -3.57
N THR A 57 -4.56 -2.85 -2.71
CA THR A 57 -3.16 -3.00 -2.27
C THR A 57 -2.95 -4.32 -1.52
N GLY A 58 -3.88 -4.68 -0.63
CA GLY A 58 -3.85 -5.92 0.14
C GLY A 58 -3.94 -7.17 -0.74
N ALA A 59 -4.74 -7.16 -1.80
CA ALA A 59 -4.82 -8.26 -2.77
C ALA A 59 -3.49 -8.45 -3.52
N ILE A 60 -2.85 -7.35 -3.92
CA ILE A 60 -1.53 -7.36 -4.56
C ILE A 60 -0.48 -7.92 -3.58
N MET A 61 -0.42 -7.36 -2.36
CA MET A 61 0.53 -7.79 -1.32
C MET A 61 0.36 -9.26 -0.96
N THR A 62 -0.86 -9.74 -0.77
CA THR A 62 -1.13 -11.15 -0.44
C THR A 62 -0.58 -12.09 -1.51
N ARG A 63 -0.71 -11.74 -2.78
CA ARG A 63 -0.18 -12.54 -3.90
C ARG A 63 1.34 -12.59 -3.88
N TYR A 64 2.00 -11.45 -3.67
CA TYR A 64 3.46 -11.39 -3.60
C TYR A 64 4.02 -12.12 -2.38
N VAL A 65 3.43 -11.90 -1.20
CA VAL A 65 3.82 -12.61 0.02
C VAL A 65 3.70 -14.12 -0.16
N ARG A 66 2.58 -14.58 -0.72
CA ARG A 66 2.37 -16.00 -0.99
C ARG A 66 3.41 -16.55 -1.95
N SER A 67 3.68 -15.86 -3.06
CA SER A 67 4.70 -16.29 -4.03
C SER A 67 6.07 -16.38 -3.37
N SER A 68 6.50 -15.33 -2.67
CA SER A 68 7.80 -15.28 -1.99
C SER A 68 7.97 -16.40 -0.96
N VAL A 69 6.92 -16.69 -0.19
CA VAL A 69 6.97 -17.80 0.78
C VAL A 69 7.07 -19.14 0.09
N LEU A 70 6.30 -19.38 -0.99
CA LEU A 70 6.33 -20.63 -1.74
C LEU A 70 7.70 -20.87 -2.41
N ASP A 71 8.31 -19.82 -2.95
CA ASP A 71 9.63 -19.88 -3.57
C ASP A 71 10.71 -20.31 -2.54
N VAL A 72 10.63 -19.75 -1.33
CA VAL A 72 11.57 -20.07 -0.25
C VAL A 72 11.30 -21.45 0.34
N VAL A 73 10.05 -21.87 0.53
CA VAL A 73 9.70 -23.21 1.04
C VAL A 73 10.23 -24.32 0.14
N ASN A 74 10.22 -24.10 -1.18
CA ASN A 74 10.70 -25.08 -2.14
C ASN A 74 12.23 -25.03 -2.37
N ALA A 75 12.96 -24.17 -1.64
CA ALA A 75 14.40 -24.06 -1.78
C ALA A 75 15.16 -25.26 -1.18
N PRO A 76 16.28 -25.69 -1.79
CA PRO A 76 17.02 -26.90 -1.35
C PRO A 76 17.50 -26.85 0.09
N PHE A 77 17.73 -25.67 0.66
CA PHE A 77 18.16 -25.54 2.05
C PHE A 77 17.07 -25.92 3.06
N VAL A 78 15.80 -25.80 2.69
CA VAL A 78 14.64 -26.21 3.52
C VAL A 78 14.66 -27.74 3.68
N THR A 79 14.79 -28.47 2.57
CA THR A 79 14.91 -29.94 2.59
C THR A 79 16.11 -30.38 3.41
N THR A 80 17.23 -29.67 3.31
CA THR A 80 18.43 -29.95 4.13
C THR A 80 18.17 -29.75 5.63
N ALA A 81 17.44 -28.71 6.00
CA ALA A 81 17.09 -28.41 7.38
C ALA A 81 16.14 -29.47 7.96
N GLU A 82 15.18 -29.94 7.19
CA GLU A 82 14.28 -31.04 7.56
C GLU A 82 15.01 -32.35 7.71
N SER A 83 15.94 -32.66 6.80
CA SER A 83 16.80 -33.88 6.87
C SER A 83 17.69 -33.89 8.11
N LYS A 84 18.02 -32.73 8.69
CA LYS A 84 18.74 -32.59 9.96
C LYS A 84 17.85 -32.75 11.20
N GLY A 85 16.55 -33.04 11.01
CA GLY A 85 15.62 -33.31 12.11
C GLY A 85 15.05 -32.03 12.77
N LEU A 86 15.18 -30.87 12.13
CA LEU A 86 14.55 -29.65 12.64
C LEU A 86 13.03 -29.76 12.51
N SER A 87 12.31 -29.30 13.55
CA SER A 87 10.84 -29.28 13.49
C SER A 87 10.35 -28.31 12.41
N THR A 88 9.29 -28.67 11.69
CA THR A 88 8.67 -27.88 10.61
C THR A 88 8.38 -26.44 11.06
N LYS A 89 7.93 -26.25 12.30
CA LYS A 89 7.65 -24.94 12.86
C LYS A 89 8.90 -24.05 12.95
N ARG A 90 10.04 -24.64 13.34
CA ARG A 90 11.33 -23.95 13.43
C ARG A 90 11.88 -23.64 12.04
N VAL A 91 11.75 -24.56 11.11
CA VAL A 91 12.13 -24.35 9.70
C VAL A 91 11.32 -23.20 9.10
N LEU A 92 10.00 -23.17 9.30
CA LEU A 92 9.13 -22.12 8.77
C LEU A 92 9.43 -20.74 9.37
N LEU A 93 9.63 -20.62 10.68
CA LEU A 93 9.84 -19.32 11.33
C LEU A 93 11.26 -18.79 11.12
N ASP A 94 12.27 -19.61 11.39
CA ASP A 94 13.67 -19.16 11.44
C ASP A 94 14.35 -19.14 10.05
N HIS A 95 13.97 -20.09 9.18
CA HIS A 95 14.60 -20.23 7.87
C HIS A 95 13.74 -19.67 6.73
N VAL A 96 12.48 -20.06 6.64
CA VAL A 96 11.59 -19.62 5.56
C VAL A 96 11.15 -18.17 5.79
N GLY A 97 10.65 -17.86 6.98
CA GLY A 97 10.11 -16.53 7.29
C GLY A 97 11.16 -15.43 7.09
N ARG A 98 12.35 -15.62 7.63
CA ARG A 98 13.44 -14.65 7.52
C ARG A 98 13.87 -14.42 6.07
N ASN A 99 13.97 -15.47 5.26
CA ASN A 99 14.37 -15.35 3.86
C ASN A 99 13.25 -14.83 2.96
N ALA A 100 11.97 -15.10 3.29
CA ALA A 100 10.82 -14.57 2.58
C ALA A 100 10.56 -13.09 2.89
N LEU A 101 11.03 -12.58 4.05
CA LEU A 101 10.85 -11.17 4.42
C LEU A 101 11.56 -10.21 3.45
N VAL A 102 12.71 -10.57 2.90
CA VAL A 102 13.47 -9.70 2.00
C VAL A 102 12.66 -9.31 0.77
N PRO A 103 12.16 -10.24 -0.08
CA PRO A 103 11.31 -9.86 -1.21
C PRO A 103 9.98 -9.22 -0.80
N VAL A 104 9.41 -9.58 0.36
CA VAL A 104 8.19 -8.94 0.88
C VAL A 104 8.43 -7.47 1.20
N LEU A 105 9.55 -7.12 1.81
CA LEU A 105 9.91 -5.73 2.09
C LEU A 105 10.13 -4.92 0.82
N THR A 106 10.79 -5.50 -0.21
CA THR A 106 10.94 -4.86 -1.52
C THR A 106 9.60 -4.44 -2.08
N ILE A 107 8.69 -5.40 -2.17
CA ILE A 107 7.36 -5.16 -2.72
C ILE A 107 6.58 -4.16 -1.84
N SER A 108 6.70 -4.26 -0.51
CA SER A 108 6.07 -3.32 0.41
C SER A 108 6.56 -1.89 0.15
N GLY A 109 7.87 -1.68 -0.05
CA GLY A 109 8.44 -0.39 -0.37
C GLY A 109 7.91 0.17 -1.69
N ILE A 110 7.91 -0.66 -2.75
CA ILE A 110 7.37 -0.27 -4.06
C ILE A 110 5.88 0.08 -3.95
N GLN A 111 5.09 -0.71 -3.21
CA GLN A 111 3.68 -0.44 -3.02
C GLN A 111 3.44 0.85 -2.22
N PHE A 112 4.21 1.09 -1.16
CA PHE A 112 4.13 2.34 -0.39
C PHE A 112 4.46 3.56 -1.26
N ALA A 113 5.52 3.47 -2.06
CA ALA A 113 5.89 4.52 -3.00
C ALA A 113 4.79 4.73 -4.07
N GLY A 114 4.19 3.65 -4.58
CA GLY A 114 3.07 3.69 -5.51
C GLY A 114 1.81 4.31 -4.92
N LEU A 115 1.53 4.10 -3.63
CA LEU A 115 0.39 4.72 -2.94
C LEU A 115 0.47 6.24 -2.94
N LEU A 116 1.67 6.82 -2.82
CA LEU A 116 1.83 8.28 -2.86
C LEU A 116 1.41 8.91 -4.19
N GLY A 117 1.55 8.17 -5.30
CA GLY A 117 1.09 8.62 -6.63
C GLY A 117 -0.31 8.10 -7.00
N GLY A 118 -0.71 6.92 -6.50
CA GLY A 118 -1.95 6.23 -6.90
C GLY A 118 -3.20 6.65 -6.12
N VAL A 119 -3.03 7.28 -4.97
CA VAL A 119 -4.17 7.71 -4.14
C VAL A 119 -4.87 8.96 -4.69
N ILE A 120 -4.26 9.68 -5.66
CA ILE A 120 -4.83 10.91 -6.25
C ILE A 120 -6.29 10.71 -6.69
N VAL A 121 -6.57 9.63 -7.43
CA VAL A 121 -7.91 9.37 -7.95
C VAL A 121 -8.89 9.07 -6.81
N VAL A 122 -8.46 8.38 -5.77
CA VAL A 122 -9.28 8.09 -4.58
C VAL A 122 -9.56 9.38 -3.80
N GLU A 123 -8.58 10.25 -3.62
CA GLU A 123 -8.76 11.56 -2.99
C GLU A 123 -9.78 12.43 -3.75
N VAL A 124 -9.71 12.43 -5.08
CA VAL A 124 -10.68 13.15 -5.92
C VAL A 124 -12.09 12.54 -5.82
N VAL A 125 -12.22 11.21 -5.91
CA VAL A 125 -13.52 10.52 -5.85
C VAL A 125 -14.22 10.71 -4.51
N PHE A 126 -13.47 10.67 -3.42
CA PHE A 126 -14.00 10.84 -2.06
C PHE A 126 -13.94 12.29 -1.56
N ALA A 127 -13.45 13.24 -2.37
CA ALA A 127 -13.20 14.63 -1.97
C ALA A 127 -12.41 14.74 -0.65
N TRP A 128 -11.41 13.85 -0.49
CA TRP A 128 -10.55 13.81 0.68
C TRP A 128 -9.38 14.78 0.52
N PRO A 129 -9.15 15.72 1.46
CA PRO A 129 -8.09 16.72 1.33
C PRO A 129 -6.71 16.09 1.47
N GLY A 130 -6.07 15.81 0.36
CA GLY A 130 -4.73 15.25 0.25
C GLY A 130 -3.89 15.95 -0.82
N LEU A 131 -2.64 15.49 -0.97
CA LEU A 131 -1.73 16.05 -1.98
C LEU A 131 -2.20 15.80 -3.41
N GLY A 132 -2.87 14.67 -3.65
CA GLY A 132 -3.41 14.34 -4.96
C GLY A 132 -4.58 15.25 -5.36
N LEU A 133 -5.51 15.50 -4.43
CA LEU A 133 -6.59 16.47 -4.66
C LEU A 133 -6.03 17.86 -4.88
N LEU A 134 -5.02 18.28 -4.10
CA LEU A 134 -4.34 19.56 -4.30
C LEU A 134 -3.72 19.68 -5.70
N VAL A 135 -3.05 18.62 -6.19
CA VAL A 135 -2.50 18.59 -7.55
C VAL A 135 -3.61 18.70 -8.58
N TYR A 136 -4.69 17.94 -8.43
CA TYR A 136 -5.84 17.97 -9.34
C TYR A 136 -6.46 19.36 -9.43
N ASP A 137 -6.73 20.00 -8.29
CA ASP A 137 -7.33 21.34 -8.22
C ASP A 137 -6.39 22.40 -8.79
N SER A 138 -5.07 22.29 -8.54
CA SER A 138 -4.07 23.21 -9.08
C SER A 138 -3.97 23.12 -10.61
N VAL A 139 -4.11 21.92 -11.18
CA VAL A 139 -4.17 21.74 -12.64
C VAL A 139 -5.44 22.41 -13.21
N ALA A 140 -6.60 22.18 -12.58
CA ALA A 140 -7.86 22.77 -13.00
C ALA A 140 -7.86 24.31 -12.92
N ALA A 141 -7.24 24.85 -11.86
CA ALA A 141 -7.08 26.29 -11.64
C ALA A 141 -5.93 26.92 -12.45
N ARG A 142 -5.08 26.12 -13.11
CA ARG A 142 -3.83 26.54 -13.78
C ARG A 142 -2.85 27.25 -12.84
N ASP A 143 -2.86 26.86 -11.57
CA ASP A 143 -1.95 27.39 -10.55
C ASP A 143 -0.62 26.61 -10.58
N TYR A 144 0.25 27.02 -11.49
CA TYR A 144 1.56 26.37 -11.69
C TYR A 144 2.49 26.43 -10.47
N PRO A 145 2.56 27.53 -9.70
CA PRO A 145 3.36 27.58 -8.47
C PRO A 145 2.95 26.53 -7.45
N VAL A 146 1.66 26.37 -7.15
CA VAL A 146 1.15 25.38 -6.21
C VAL A 146 1.36 23.96 -6.76
N LEU A 147 1.09 23.75 -8.05
CA LEU A 147 1.30 22.48 -8.73
C LEU A 147 2.77 22.01 -8.63
N GLN A 148 3.72 22.90 -8.92
CA GLN A 148 5.14 22.57 -8.84
C GLN A 148 5.56 22.26 -7.39
N GLY A 149 5.08 23.03 -6.42
CA GLY A 149 5.34 22.79 -5.01
C GLY A 149 4.81 21.45 -4.53
N ALA A 150 3.57 21.10 -4.91
CA ALA A 150 2.96 19.82 -4.56
C ALA A 150 3.70 18.62 -5.18
N ILE A 151 4.05 18.70 -6.47
CA ILE A 151 4.83 17.66 -7.15
C ILE A 151 6.21 17.50 -6.51
N LEU A 152 6.89 18.61 -6.20
CA LEU A 152 8.19 18.56 -5.53
C LEU A 152 8.08 17.89 -4.16
N LEU A 153 7.04 18.22 -3.38
CA LEU A 153 6.80 17.62 -2.07
C LEU A 153 6.56 16.12 -2.20
N ILE A 154 5.72 15.68 -3.14
CA ILE A 154 5.48 14.25 -3.41
C ILE A 154 6.79 13.54 -3.79
N ALA A 155 7.61 14.15 -4.64
CA ALA A 155 8.91 13.59 -5.02
C ALA A 155 9.86 13.45 -3.83
N VAL A 156 9.93 14.45 -2.95
CA VAL A 156 10.73 14.38 -1.73
C VAL A 156 10.24 13.28 -0.79
N ILE A 157 8.92 13.19 -0.56
CA ILE A 157 8.35 12.12 0.26
C ILE A 157 8.67 10.75 -0.34
N PHE A 158 8.53 10.58 -1.65
CA PHE A 158 8.89 9.36 -2.36
C PHE A 158 10.36 8.96 -2.13
N LEU A 159 11.29 9.91 -2.27
CA LEU A 159 12.72 9.69 -2.03
C LEU A 159 12.99 9.29 -0.57
N VAL A 160 12.35 9.96 0.38
CA VAL A 160 12.49 9.63 1.80
C VAL A 160 11.95 8.23 2.12
N VAL A 161 10.81 7.86 1.57
CA VAL A 161 10.23 6.52 1.76
C VAL A 161 11.16 5.46 1.18
N ASN A 162 11.69 5.65 -0.04
CA ASN A 162 12.65 4.72 -0.62
C ASN A 162 13.94 4.61 0.21
N LEU A 163 14.48 5.74 0.68
CA LEU A 163 15.64 5.73 1.56
C LEU A 163 15.39 4.93 2.85
N VAL A 164 14.22 5.10 3.47
CA VAL A 164 13.84 4.33 4.67
C VAL A 164 13.77 2.83 4.35
N VAL A 165 13.20 2.47 3.22
CA VAL A 165 13.12 1.07 2.77
C VAL A 165 14.53 0.51 2.54
N ASP A 166 15.43 1.24 1.90
CA ASP A 166 16.81 0.81 1.67
C ASP A 166 17.60 0.63 2.98
N ILE A 167 17.38 1.50 3.96
CA ILE A 167 17.95 1.35 5.31
C ILE A 167 17.41 0.09 5.99
N LEU A 168 16.10 -0.15 5.91
CA LEU A 168 15.50 -1.36 6.45
C LEU A 168 16.08 -2.62 5.81
N TYR A 169 16.33 -2.59 4.50
CA TYR A 169 17.04 -3.65 3.80
C TYR A 169 18.42 -3.93 4.40
N ALA A 170 19.23 -2.89 4.53
CA ALA A 170 20.59 -3.01 5.04
C ALA A 170 20.63 -3.57 6.49
N VAL A 171 19.57 -3.33 7.28
CA VAL A 171 19.43 -3.85 8.65
C VAL A 171 19.00 -5.32 8.66
N ILE A 172 18.10 -5.73 7.75
CA ILE A 172 17.51 -7.08 7.75
C ILE A 172 18.41 -8.08 7.04
N ASP A 173 19.06 -7.67 5.95
CA ASP A 173 20.03 -8.50 5.24
C ASP A 173 21.44 -7.86 5.25
N PRO A 174 22.24 -8.12 6.29
CA PRO A 174 23.61 -7.59 6.37
C PRO A 174 24.56 -8.16 5.29
N ARG A 175 24.11 -9.11 4.46
CA ARG A 175 24.88 -9.67 3.35
C ARG A 175 24.93 -8.76 2.13
N ILE A 176 24.03 -7.78 2.03
CA ILE A 176 24.02 -6.76 0.96
C ILE A 176 24.96 -5.60 1.35
N ARG A 177 26.10 -5.87 1.99
CA ARG A 177 27.15 -4.86 2.13
C ARG A 177 27.91 -4.77 0.82
N LEU A 178 27.56 -3.71 0.06
CA LEU A 178 28.39 -2.99 -0.91
C LEU A 178 29.58 -3.78 -1.48
N SER A 179 29.41 -4.34 -2.65
CA SER A 179 30.49 -4.51 -3.62
C SER A 179 30.46 -3.31 -4.58
#